data_43f50d323ca634bed7ba8653da33614b
#
_entry.id   43f50d323ca634bed7ba8653da33614b
#
_cell.length_a   1.000
_cell.length_b   1.000
_cell.length_c   1.000
_cell.angle_alpha   90.00
_cell.angle_beta   90.00
_cell.angle_gamma   90.00
#
_symmetry.space_group_name_H-M   'P 1'
#
loop_
_entity.id
_entity.type
_entity.pdbx_description
1 polymer ?
#
loop_
_entity_poly.entity_id
_entity_poly.type
_entity_poly.pdbx_seq_one_letter_code
_entity_poly.pdbx_strand_id
1 'polypeptide(L)'
;MSARKLFYLGPQGTFTHQAAVNASQELAHLEPEGFELVALDDVPQILEAVQQGEGWGVVAWENNVEGFVVPNLDALIDAKDLAGFARVGVDVTFDAYVRSGSDPKNATVATAHSHGLAQCKRFIAE
;
A
#
# COMPACT_ATOMS: atom_id res chain seq x y z
N MET A 1 -12.84 18.46 18.26
CA MET A 1 -12.65 17.04 17.92
C MET A 1 -11.46 16.92 17.00
N SER A 2 -10.75 15.82 17.05
CA SER A 2 -9.54 15.61 16.27
C SER A 2 -9.85 14.85 14.96
N ALA A 3 -8.99 15.01 13.96
CA ALA A 3 -9.04 14.21 12.74
C ALA A 3 -8.96 12.71 13.07
N ARG A 4 -9.62 11.88 12.24
CA ARG A 4 -9.56 10.43 12.40
C ARG A 4 -8.20 9.92 11.90
N LYS A 5 -7.56 9.07 12.66
CA LYS A 5 -6.34 8.39 12.21
C LYS A 5 -6.66 7.40 11.10
N LEU A 6 -5.85 7.42 10.05
CA LEU A 6 -5.89 6.48 8.94
C LEU A 6 -4.51 5.82 8.84
N PHE A 7 -4.43 4.60 9.33
CA PHE A 7 -3.19 3.83 9.38
C PHE A 7 -2.89 3.18 8.02
N TYR A 8 -1.64 3.18 7.64
CA TYR A 8 -1.17 2.53 6.41
C TYR A 8 0.21 1.91 6.62
N LEU A 9 0.56 0.95 5.76
CA LEU A 9 1.88 0.34 5.79
C LEU A 9 2.90 1.35 5.24
N GLY A 10 3.81 1.79 6.13
CA GLY A 10 4.89 2.69 5.78
C GLY A 10 6.00 2.03 4.95
N PRO A 11 7.03 2.78 4.65
CA PRO A 11 7.20 4.19 4.97
C PRO A 11 6.37 5.13 4.08
N GLN A 12 6.43 6.41 4.37
CA GLN A 12 5.86 7.46 3.51
C GLN A 12 6.49 7.41 2.12
N GLY A 13 5.71 7.69 1.09
CA GLY A 13 6.16 7.67 -0.31
C GLY A 13 5.93 6.34 -1.03
N THR A 14 5.33 5.36 -0.38
CA THR A 14 4.98 4.05 -0.98
C THR A 14 3.63 4.10 -1.71
N PHE A 15 3.29 3.03 -2.43
CA PHE A 15 1.96 2.88 -3.04
C PHE A 15 0.85 2.79 -2.00
N THR A 16 1.12 2.17 -0.84
CA THR A 16 0.17 2.14 0.27
C THR A 16 -0.02 3.52 0.91
N HIS A 17 1.01 4.35 0.95
CA HIS A 17 0.87 5.76 1.30
C HIS A 17 -0.05 6.49 0.31
N GLN A 18 0.17 6.30 -1.00
CA GLN A 18 -0.69 6.90 -2.02
C GLN A 18 -2.14 6.42 -1.89
N ALA A 19 -2.36 5.15 -1.58
CA ALA A 19 -3.69 4.62 -1.31
C ALA A 19 -4.35 5.30 -0.11
N ALA A 20 -3.59 5.55 0.96
CA ALA A 20 -4.09 6.27 2.13
C ALA A 20 -4.44 7.73 1.80
N VAL A 21 -3.63 8.40 1.01
CA VAL A 21 -3.94 9.76 0.51
C VAL A 21 -5.23 9.76 -0.30
N ASN A 22 -5.37 8.84 -1.26
CA ASN A 22 -6.56 8.73 -2.09
C ASN A 22 -7.79 8.42 -1.23
N ALA A 23 -7.69 7.50 -0.27
CA ALA A 23 -8.77 7.16 0.66
C ALA A 23 -9.19 8.37 1.48
N SER A 24 -8.26 9.16 1.99
CA SER A 24 -8.55 10.34 2.78
C SER A 24 -9.36 11.40 1.99
N GLN A 25 -9.12 11.47 0.68
CA GLN A 25 -9.84 12.35 -0.22
C GLN A 25 -11.22 11.81 -0.59
N GLU A 26 -11.29 10.55 -0.99
CA GLU A 26 -12.55 9.90 -1.41
C GLU A 26 -13.54 9.77 -0.24
N LEU A 27 -13.06 9.57 0.97
CA LEU A 27 -13.87 9.38 2.17
C LEU A 27 -14.02 10.65 3.02
N ALA A 28 -13.56 11.80 2.52
CA ALA A 28 -13.61 13.07 3.26
C ALA A 28 -15.03 13.42 3.73
N HIS A 29 -16.04 13.02 2.99
CA HIS A 29 -17.44 13.27 3.34
C HIS A 29 -17.90 12.52 4.60
N LEU A 30 -17.20 11.46 5.01
CA LEU A 30 -17.49 10.69 6.23
C LEU A 30 -16.85 11.28 7.48
N GLU A 31 -15.82 12.08 7.33
CA GLU A 31 -15.03 12.64 8.44
C GLU A 31 -14.85 14.15 8.27
N PRO A 32 -15.77 14.95 8.81
CA PRO A 32 -15.70 16.42 8.68
C PRO A 32 -14.40 17.04 9.21
N GLU A 33 -13.78 16.42 10.22
CA GLU A 33 -12.50 16.86 10.78
C GLU A 33 -11.29 16.38 9.96
N GLY A 34 -11.52 15.58 8.91
CA GLY A 34 -10.49 15.04 8.05
C GLY A 34 -9.77 13.83 8.63
N PHE A 35 -8.67 13.47 7.98
CA PHE A 35 -7.85 12.31 8.35
C PHE A 35 -6.41 12.72 8.68
N GLU A 36 -5.85 12.07 9.69
CA GLU A 36 -4.43 12.09 10.00
C GLU A 36 -3.82 10.77 9.49
N LEU A 37 -2.91 10.85 8.53
CA LEU A 37 -2.26 9.66 7.96
C LEU A 37 -1.12 9.22 8.86
N VAL A 38 -1.15 7.95 9.30
CA VAL A 38 -0.17 7.40 10.25
C VAL A 38 0.47 6.14 9.66
N ALA A 39 1.77 6.19 9.42
CA ALA A 39 2.53 5.03 8.95
C ALA A 39 2.81 4.05 10.08
N LEU A 40 2.59 2.77 9.84
CA LEU A 40 2.95 1.68 10.74
C LEU A 40 3.89 0.69 10.02
N ASP A 41 4.56 -0.15 10.79
CA ASP A 41 5.63 -1.00 10.27
C ASP A 41 5.14 -2.30 9.62
N ASP A 42 3.97 -2.78 10.03
CA ASP A 42 3.38 -4.00 9.47
C ASP A 42 1.84 -3.98 9.51
N VAL A 43 1.24 -4.86 8.72
CA VAL A 43 -0.22 -4.96 8.62
C VAL A 43 -0.88 -5.45 9.92
N PRO A 44 -0.34 -6.42 10.66
CA PRO A 44 -0.89 -6.79 11.97
C PRO A 44 -1.04 -5.62 12.93
N GLN A 45 -0.07 -4.70 13.00
CA GLN A 45 -0.17 -3.48 13.81
C GLN A 45 -1.32 -2.58 13.37
N ILE A 46 -1.54 -2.46 12.06
CA ILE A 46 -2.67 -1.69 11.52
C ILE A 46 -3.99 -2.28 11.99
N LEU A 47 -4.16 -3.59 11.83
CA LEU A 47 -5.40 -4.28 12.20
C LEU A 47 -5.65 -4.21 13.70
N GLU A 48 -4.60 -4.34 14.52
CA GLU A 48 -4.70 -4.19 15.97
C GLU A 48 -5.17 -2.78 16.37
N ALA A 49 -4.57 -1.75 15.80
CA ALA A 49 -4.96 -0.37 16.08
C ALA A 49 -6.43 -0.11 15.69
N VAL A 50 -6.88 -0.66 14.57
CA VAL A 50 -8.29 -0.57 14.14
C VAL A 50 -9.21 -1.32 15.09
N GLN A 51 -8.84 -2.53 15.52
CA GLN A 51 -9.61 -3.33 16.49
C GLN A 51 -9.76 -2.61 17.85
N GLN A 52 -8.73 -1.89 18.25
CA GLN A 52 -8.75 -1.09 19.49
C GLN A 52 -9.55 0.21 19.36
N GLY A 53 -10.09 0.50 18.17
CA GLY A 53 -10.89 1.71 17.95
C GLY A 53 -10.07 2.98 17.78
N GLU A 54 -8.76 2.86 17.50
CA GLU A 54 -7.87 4.01 17.37
C GLU A 54 -8.05 4.78 16.07
N GLY A 55 -8.64 4.16 15.06
CA GLY A 55 -8.87 4.74 13.73
C GLY A 55 -9.29 3.72 12.69
N TRP A 56 -9.05 4.07 11.44
CA TRP A 56 -9.26 3.19 10.29
C TRP A 56 -7.93 2.75 9.70
N GLY A 57 -7.95 1.70 8.88
CA GLY A 57 -6.76 1.18 8.21
C GLY A 57 -6.94 1.05 6.72
N VAL A 58 -5.85 1.26 5.99
CA VAL A 58 -5.74 0.96 4.55
C VAL A 58 -4.72 -0.15 4.38
N VAL A 59 -5.14 -1.24 3.75
CA VAL A 59 -4.26 -2.38 3.48
C VAL A 59 -4.35 -2.77 2.01
N ALA A 60 -3.23 -3.22 1.44
CA ALA A 60 -3.20 -3.72 0.09
C ALA A 60 -4.05 -5.00 0.00
N TRP A 61 -4.94 -5.06 -0.99
CA TRP A 61 -5.87 -6.17 -1.19
C TRP A 61 -5.47 -7.03 -2.37
N GLU A 62 -5.29 -6.42 -3.52
CA GLU A 62 -4.92 -7.12 -4.75
C GLU A 62 -4.09 -6.23 -5.68
N ASN A 63 -3.37 -6.89 -6.58
CA ASN A 63 -2.65 -6.29 -7.67
C ASN A 63 -3.07 -6.98 -8.98
N ASN A 64 -3.27 -6.23 -10.04
CA ASN A 64 -3.78 -6.76 -11.32
C ASN A 64 -2.82 -7.77 -11.98
N VAL A 65 -1.53 -7.73 -11.65
CA VAL A 65 -0.53 -8.65 -12.20
C VAL A 65 -0.34 -9.89 -11.32
N GLU A 66 -0.24 -9.69 -10.00
CA GLU A 66 0.09 -10.75 -9.03
C GLU A 66 -1.15 -11.35 -8.34
N GLY A 67 -2.32 -10.73 -8.47
CA GLY A 67 -3.53 -11.17 -7.79
C GLY A 67 -3.63 -10.68 -6.35
N PHE A 68 -4.24 -11.48 -5.49
CA PHE A 68 -4.48 -11.10 -4.10
C PHE A 68 -3.20 -11.07 -3.27
N VAL A 69 -3.15 -10.14 -2.32
CA VAL A 69 -2.09 -10.07 -1.32
C VAL A 69 -2.44 -11.04 -0.18
N VAL A 70 -2.06 -12.31 -0.35
CA VAL A 70 -2.47 -13.42 0.53
C VAL A 70 -2.16 -13.17 2.00
N PRO A 71 -0.97 -12.70 2.41
CA PRO A 71 -0.71 -12.42 3.82
C PRO A 71 -1.69 -11.43 4.45
N ASN A 72 -2.15 -10.45 3.69
CA ASN A 72 -3.13 -9.47 4.18
C ASN A 72 -4.53 -10.06 4.27
N LEU A 73 -4.91 -10.94 3.32
CA LEU A 73 -6.16 -11.70 3.40
C LEU A 73 -6.18 -12.58 4.65
N ASP A 74 -5.11 -13.33 4.90
CA ASP A 74 -4.99 -14.19 6.07
C ASP A 74 -5.10 -13.38 7.37
N ALA A 75 -4.41 -12.25 7.45
CA ALA A 75 -4.47 -11.36 8.61
C ALA A 75 -5.90 -10.83 8.86
N LEU A 76 -6.64 -10.51 7.79
CA LEU A 76 -8.03 -10.07 7.90
C LEU A 76 -8.99 -11.18 8.32
N ILE A 77 -8.75 -12.42 7.87
CA ILE A 77 -9.54 -13.59 8.29
C ILE A 77 -9.36 -13.85 9.79
N ASP A 78 -8.15 -13.71 10.28
CA ASP A 78 -7.82 -13.92 11.69
C ASP A 78 -8.26 -12.75 12.59
N ALA A 79 -8.48 -11.57 12.02
CA ALA A 79 -8.92 -10.39 12.76
C ALA A 79 -10.40 -10.51 13.14
N LYS A 80 -10.74 -10.01 14.32
CA LYS A 80 -12.11 -10.00 14.83
C LYS A 80 -12.68 -8.58 14.77
N ASP A 81 -13.99 -8.50 14.55
CA ASP A 81 -14.75 -7.25 14.63
C ASP A 81 -14.25 -6.17 13.66
N LEU A 82 -13.73 -6.58 12.51
CA LEU A 82 -13.33 -5.68 11.44
C LEU A 82 -14.24 -5.84 10.22
N ALA A 83 -14.47 -4.74 9.54
CA ALA A 83 -15.21 -4.70 8.28
C ALA A 83 -14.47 -3.86 7.25
N GLY A 84 -14.32 -4.37 6.04
CA GLY A 84 -13.93 -3.58 4.89
C GLY A 84 -15.17 -2.91 4.28
N PHE A 85 -15.13 -1.60 4.10
CA PHE A 85 -16.28 -0.85 3.59
C PHE A 85 -15.98 0.01 2.36
N ALA A 86 -14.71 0.16 1.99
CA ALA A 86 -14.29 0.92 0.83
C ALA A 86 -13.13 0.27 0.11
N ARG A 87 -13.06 0.49 -1.19
CA ARG A 87 -11.96 0.06 -2.04
C ARG A 87 -11.38 1.26 -2.78
N VAL A 88 -10.08 1.41 -2.73
CA VAL A 88 -9.35 2.50 -3.34
C VAL A 88 -8.34 1.94 -4.35
N GLY A 89 -8.35 2.50 -5.56
CA GLY A 89 -7.39 2.13 -6.61
C GLY A 89 -6.17 3.04 -6.61
N VAL A 90 -5.02 2.46 -6.93
CA VAL A 90 -3.77 3.20 -7.17
C VAL A 90 -3.16 2.70 -8.47
N ASP A 91 -2.85 3.63 -9.36
CA ASP A 91 -2.08 3.31 -10.55
C ASP A 91 -0.62 3.11 -10.16
N VAL A 92 -0.12 1.91 -10.46
CA VAL A 92 1.25 1.52 -10.10
C VAL A 92 2.12 1.61 -11.34
N THR A 93 3.16 2.44 -11.26
CA THR A 93 4.19 2.60 -12.29
C THR A 93 5.56 2.36 -11.67
N PHE A 94 6.46 1.80 -12.46
CA PHE A 94 7.85 1.58 -12.06
C PHE A 94 8.77 2.24 -13.07
N ASP A 95 9.83 2.86 -12.57
CA ASP A 95 10.92 3.39 -13.36
C ASP A 95 12.18 2.55 -13.14
N ALA A 96 12.90 2.28 -14.21
CA ALA A 96 14.19 1.63 -14.12
C ALA A 96 15.30 2.67 -13.99
N TYR A 97 16.16 2.48 -13.02
CA TYR A 97 17.29 3.36 -12.76
C TYR A 97 18.60 2.64 -12.98
N VAL A 98 19.54 3.31 -13.62
CA VAL A 98 20.91 2.84 -13.75
C VAL A 98 21.85 3.87 -13.13
N ARG A 99 23.06 3.43 -12.83
CA ARG A 99 24.13 4.35 -12.37
C ARG A 99 24.36 5.43 -13.40
N SER A 100 24.48 6.67 -12.96
CA SER A 100 24.77 7.82 -13.82
C SER A 100 26.00 7.54 -14.71
N GLY A 101 25.85 7.79 -16.01
CA GLY A 101 26.87 7.52 -17.01
C GLY A 101 26.92 6.07 -17.53
N SER A 102 26.07 5.18 -17.02
CA SER A 102 25.93 3.80 -17.51
C SER A 102 24.86 3.70 -18.60
N ASP A 103 25.07 2.79 -19.57
CA ASP A 103 24.04 2.47 -20.57
C ASP A 103 23.14 1.35 -20.02
N PRO A 104 21.82 1.57 -19.92
CA PRO A 104 20.89 0.54 -19.45
C PRO A 104 20.94 -0.75 -20.29
N LYS A 105 21.30 -0.68 -21.56
CA LYS A 105 21.44 -1.85 -22.43
C LYS A 105 22.56 -2.81 -21.99
N ASN A 106 23.53 -2.32 -21.24
CA ASN A 106 24.64 -3.11 -20.72
C ASN A 106 24.36 -3.69 -19.33
N ALA A 107 23.19 -3.42 -18.76
CA ALA A 107 22.81 -3.98 -17.47
C ALA A 107 22.56 -5.48 -17.56
N THR A 108 23.18 -6.24 -16.65
CA THR A 108 23.07 -7.71 -16.58
C THR A 108 22.24 -8.18 -15.39
N VAL A 109 21.98 -7.29 -14.43
CA VAL A 109 21.22 -7.59 -13.20
C VAL A 109 20.23 -6.48 -12.94
N ALA A 110 18.97 -6.86 -12.68
CA ALA A 110 17.94 -5.97 -12.16
C ALA A 110 17.63 -6.36 -10.71
N THR A 111 17.50 -5.37 -9.85
CA THR A 111 17.16 -5.61 -8.43
C THR A 111 16.07 -4.67 -7.98
N ALA A 112 15.13 -5.20 -7.24
CA ALA A 112 14.03 -4.47 -6.60
C ALA A 112 13.38 -5.38 -5.57
N HIS A 113 12.36 -4.87 -4.88
CA HIS A 113 11.49 -5.72 -4.08
C HIS A 113 10.86 -6.80 -4.97
N SER A 114 10.68 -8.02 -4.45
CA SER A 114 10.16 -9.16 -5.22
C SER A 114 8.84 -8.88 -5.93
N HIS A 115 7.93 -8.15 -5.30
CA HIS A 115 6.65 -7.76 -5.90
C HIS A 115 6.85 -6.76 -7.07
N GLY A 116 7.82 -5.86 -6.96
CA GLY A 116 8.17 -4.95 -8.06
C GLY A 116 8.76 -5.69 -9.25
N LEU A 117 9.70 -6.60 -9.01
CA LEU A 117 10.28 -7.46 -10.06
C LEU A 117 9.20 -8.32 -10.74
N ALA A 118 8.30 -8.91 -9.96
CA ALA A 118 7.22 -9.74 -10.48
C ALA A 118 6.30 -8.97 -11.43
N GLN A 119 6.01 -7.70 -11.13
CA GLN A 119 5.19 -6.84 -11.98
C GLN A 119 5.92 -6.34 -13.24
N CYS A 120 7.24 -6.41 -13.27
CA CYS A 120 8.09 -5.94 -14.38
C CYS A 120 8.73 -7.06 -15.18
N LYS A 121 8.31 -8.32 -15.01
CA LYS A 121 8.91 -9.49 -15.68
C LYS A 121 9.06 -9.32 -17.18
N ARG A 122 8.04 -8.80 -17.82
CA ARG A 122 8.03 -8.62 -19.28
C ARG A 122 9.07 -7.58 -19.73
N PHE A 123 9.14 -6.46 -19.04
CA PHE A 123 10.14 -5.42 -19.29
C PHE A 123 11.57 -5.93 -19.06
N ILE A 124 11.79 -6.67 -17.97
CA ILE A 124 13.11 -7.21 -17.63
C ILE A 124 13.59 -8.23 -18.63
N ALA A 125 12.68 -9.01 -19.23
CA ALA A 125 12.99 -10.03 -20.22
C ALA A 125 13.39 -9.45 -21.59
N GLU A 126 13.04 -8.21 -21.89
CA GLU A 126 13.41 -7.48 -23.11
C GLU A 126 14.82 -6.86 -22.98
#